data_faedfe063b381a0e45c1dcd082815e91
#
_entry.id   faedfe063b381a0e45c1dcd082815e91
#
_cell.length_a   1.000
_cell.length_b   1.000
_cell.length_c   1.000
_cell.angle_alpha   90.00
_cell.angle_beta   90.00
_cell.angle_gamma   90.00
#
_symmetry.space_group_name_H-M   'P 1'
#
loop_
_entity.id
_entity.type
_entity.pdbx_description
1 polymer ?
#
loop_
_entity_poly.entity_id
_entity_poly.type
_entity_poly.pdbx_seq_one_letter_code
_entity_poly.pdbx_strand_id
1 'polypeptide(L)'
;VKFVMQNYSQNSNNYFENMLGETANIRCANIPYFQIFIIPDKLPYFNNEGKIQKWEEFTNHNSEKYLTLSKDDFQLSIHTPVRTLLFVVHLPETDLSVDDKKSYQAYYNRIESFKVKESNLQYGEFSNAVIYNDYEDFANKLVYYIKFL
;
A
#
# COMPACT_ATOMS: atom_id res chain seq x y z
N VAL A 1 3.57 0.64 9.16
CA VAL A 1 3.28 1.26 7.86
C VAL A 1 4.31 0.79 6.84
N LYS A 2 3.88 0.37 5.66
CA LYS A 2 4.74 -0.05 4.54
C LYS A 2 4.48 0.85 3.33
N PHE A 3 5.55 1.37 2.74
CA PHE A 3 5.48 2.15 1.51
C PHE A 3 6.01 1.30 0.35
N VAL A 4 5.19 1.09 -0.68
CA VAL A 4 5.61 0.39 -1.90
C VAL A 4 5.88 1.42 -2.97
N MET A 5 7.16 1.79 -3.15
CA MET A 5 7.56 2.97 -3.91
C MET A 5 8.14 2.69 -5.30
N GLN A 6 8.42 1.45 -5.65
CA GLN A 6 8.90 1.07 -7.00
C GLN A 6 8.96 -0.45 -7.15
N ASN A 7 9.02 -0.93 -8.39
CA ASN A 7 9.10 -2.34 -8.73
C ASN A 7 7.98 -3.16 -8.06
N TYR A 8 6.74 -2.89 -8.44
CA TYR A 8 5.56 -3.51 -7.83
C TYR A 8 5.57 -5.03 -7.87
N SER A 9 6.07 -5.61 -8.97
CA SER A 9 6.09 -7.07 -9.13
C SER A 9 6.93 -7.77 -8.07
N GLN A 10 8.05 -7.16 -7.66
CA GLN A 10 8.96 -7.74 -6.67
C GLN A 10 8.73 -7.17 -5.26
N ASN A 11 8.75 -5.86 -5.12
CA ASN A 11 8.70 -5.22 -3.81
C ASN A 11 7.33 -5.39 -3.13
N SER A 12 6.24 -5.32 -3.89
CA SER A 12 4.92 -5.50 -3.27
C SER A 12 4.73 -6.92 -2.72
N ASN A 13 5.32 -7.95 -3.36
CA ASN A 13 5.31 -9.30 -2.84
C ASN A 13 6.17 -9.42 -1.59
N ASN A 14 7.40 -8.92 -1.62
CA ASN A 14 8.30 -8.95 -0.47
C ASN A 14 7.70 -8.25 0.76
N TYR A 15 7.09 -7.07 0.56
CA TYR A 15 6.44 -6.36 1.67
C TYR A 15 5.22 -7.10 2.21
N PHE A 16 4.46 -7.76 1.33
CA PHE A 16 3.31 -8.55 1.74
C PHE A 16 3.74 -9.80 2.54
N GLU A 17 4.72 -10.55 2.06
CA GLU A 17 5.28 -11.71 2.74
C GLU A 17 5.89 -11.34 4.09
N ASN A 18 6.67 -10.25 4.13
CA ASN A 18 7.21 -9.72 5.39
C ASN A 18 6.10 -9.33 6.37
N MET A 19 5.00 -8.76 5.88
CA MET A 19 3.85 -8.43 6.73
C MET A 19 3.23 -9.69 7.33
N LEU A 20 3.08 -10.78 6.57
CA LEU A 20 2.54 -12.04 7.10
C LEU A 20 3.45 -12.59 8.21
N GLY A 21 4.77 -12.58 8.01
CA GLY A 21 5.73 -13.01 9.02
C GLY A 21 5.75 -12.13 10.27
N GLU A 22 5.74 -10.80 10.11
CA GLU A 22 5.65 -9.84 11.22
C GLU A 22 4.35 -10.04 12.00
N THR A 23 3.22 -10.21 11.29
CA THR A 23 1.92 -10.45 11.91
C THR A 23 1.93 -11.70 12.76
N ALA A 24 2.45 -12.80 12.24
CA ALA A 24 2.53 -14.05 12.97
C ALA A 24 3.35 -13.90 14.28
N ASN A 25 4.53 -13.28 14.21
CA ASN A 25 5.37 -13.04 15.36
C ASN A 25 4.68 -12.19 16.44
N ILE A 26 4.02 -11.11 16.05
CA ILE A 26 3.33 -10.20 16.98
C ILE A 26 2.11 -10.88 17.60
N ARG A 27 1.30 -11.55 16.78
CA ARG A 27 0.07 -12.22 17.24
C ARG A 27 0.33 -13.44 18.11
N CYS A 28 1.42 -14.18 17.88
CA CYS A 28 1.84 -15.24 18.79
C CYS A 28 2.14 -14.74 20.21
N ALA A 29 2.48 -13.45 20.36
CA ALA A 29 2.63 -12.79 21.66
C ALA A 29 1.30 -12.21 22.20
N ASN A 30 0.15 -12.52 21.60
CA ASN A 30 -1.18 -11.97 21.91
C ASN A 30 -1.27 -10.44 21.80
N ILE A 31 -0.46 -9.85 20.92
CA ILE A 31 -0.49 -8.41 20.64
C ILE A 31 -1.31 -8.17 19.37
N PRO A 32 -2.33 -7.30 19.40
CA PRO A 32 -3.06 -6.94 18.19
C PRO A 32 -2.17 -6.19 17.22
N TYR A 33 -2.28 -6.52 15.93
CA TYR A 33 -1.47 -5.91 14.87
C TYR A 33 -2.36 -5.27 13.80
N PHE A 34 -2.06 -4.02 13.48
CA PHE A 34 -2.73 -3.25 12.43
C PHE A 34 -1.69 -2.83 11.40
N GLN A 35 -2.02 -2.97 10.13
CA GLN A 35 -1.10 -2.69 9.04
C GLN A 35 -1.65 -1.60 8.13
N ILE A 36 -0.77 -0.72 7.65
CA ILE A 36 -1.07 0.24 6.60
C ILE A 36 -0.09 0.02 5.45
N PHE A 37 -0.63 -0.22 4.25
CA PHE A 37 0.11 -0.16 3.00
C PHE A 37 -0.21 1.14 2.29
N ILE A 38 0.82 1.89 1.89
CA ILE A 38 0.68 3.07 1.05
C ILE A 38 1.35 2.75 -0.28
N ILE A 39 0.56 2.74 -1.35
CA ILE A 39 0.98 2.31 -2.69
C ILE A 39 0.54 3.37 -3.70
N PRO A 40 1.47 4.06 -4.39
CA PRO A 40 1.10 4.89 -5.51
C PRO A 40 0.48 4.05 -6.64
N ASP A 41 -0.59 4.54 -7.26
CA ASP A 41 -1.26 3.84 -8.36
C ASP A 41 -0.39 3.77 -9.62
N LYS A 42 0.55 4.71 -9.78
CA LYS A 42 1.48 4.76 -10.91
C LYS A 42 2.83 5.33 -10.48
N LEU A 43 3.92 4.63 -10.84
CA LEU A 43 5.29 5.06 -10.57
C LEU A 43 6.23 4.74 -11.73
N PRO A 44 7.32 5.50 -11.93
CA PRO A 44 8.33 5.15 -12.89
C PRO A 44 9.21 4.00 -12.38
N TYR A 45 9.55 3.10 -13.29
CA TYR A 45 10.60 2.11 -13.09
C TYR A 45 11.89 2.59 -13.76
N PHE A 46 12.95 2.72 -12.96
CA PHE A 46 14.25 3.18 -13.43
C PHE A 46 15.19 2.00 -13.73
N ASN A 47 15.93 2.09 -14.82
CA ASN A 47 17.01 1.17 -15.10
C ASN A 47 18.25 1.46 -14.25
N ASN A 48 19.32 0.67 -14.41
CA ASN A 48 20.57 0.82 -13.66
C ASN A 48 21.27 2.17 -13.90
N GLU A 49 20.97 2.84 -15.01
CA GLU A 49 21.51 4.17 -15.37
C GLU A 49 20.65 5.31 -14.80
N GLY A 50 19.53 4.97 -14.14
CA GLY A 50 18.59 5.94 -13.59
C GLY A 50 17.62 6.53 -14.60
N LYS A 51 17.53 5.97 -15.83
CA LYS A 51 16.56 6.38 -16.84
C LYS A 51 15.23 5.70 -16.62
N ILE A 52 14.12 6.39 -16.92
CA ILE A 52 12.79 5.79 -16.90
C ILE A 52 12.71 4.76 -18.03
N GLN A 53 12.58 3.51 -17.66
CA GLN A 53 12.43 2.39 -18.62
C GLN A 53 10.97 2.15 -18.95
N LYS A 54 10.10 2.26 -17.97
CA LYS A 54 8.64 2.09 -18.09
C LYS A 54 7.94 2.76 -16.93
N TRP A 55 6.64 2.96 -17.09
CA TRP A 55 5.76 3.30 -15.98
C TRP A 55 5.07 2.04 -15.49
N GLU A 56 5.12 1.79 -14.19
CA GLU A 56 4.42 0.68 -13.55
C GLU A 56 3.10 1.19 -12.95
N GLU A 57 2.05 0.41 -13.12
CA GLU A 57 0.74 0.70 -12.55
C GLU A 57 0.38 -0.39 -11.52
N PHE A 58 -0.28 -0.01 -10.44
CA PHE A 58 -0.85 -0.95 -9.50
C PHE A 58 -2.12 -1.52 -10.12
N THR A 59 -2.12 -2.80 -10.44
CA THR A 59 -3.17 -3.46 -11.24
C THR A 59 -4.04 -4.38 -10.37
N ASN A 60 -5.12 -4.91 -10.95
CA ASN A 60 -5.92 -5.96 -10.33
C ASN A 60 -5.08 -7.16 -9.91
N HIS A 61 -4.10 -7.57 -10.72
CA HIS A 61 -3.20 -8.67 -10.36
C HIS A 61 -2.38 -8.34 -9.09
N ASN A 62 -1.94 -7.11 -8.94
CA ASN A 62 -1.23 -6.69 -7.72
C ASN A 62 -2.14 -6.68 -6.48
N SER A 63 -3.44 -6.46 -6.67
CA SER A 63 -4.42 -6.40 -5.57
C SER A 63 -4.93 -7.77 -5.12
N GLU A 64 -4.79 -8.83 -5.92
CA GLU A 64 -5.34 -10.17 -5.67
C GLU A 64 -4.96 -10.74 -4.30
N LYS A 65 -3.72 -10.54 -3.86
CA LYS A 65 -3.26 -10.99 -2.55
C LYS A 65 -3.96 -10.28 -1.38
N TYR A 66 -4.25 -8.98 -1.56
CA TYR A 66 -5.00 -8.21 -0.57
C TYR A 66 -6.48 -8.60 -0.56
N LEU A 67 -7.06 -8.92 -1.73
CA LEU A 67 -8.41 -9.48 -1.82
C LEU A 67 -8.50 -10.84 -1.12
N THR A 68 -7.48 -11.68 -1.27
CA THR A 68 -7.40 -12.96 -0.58
C THR A 68 -7.28 -12.76 0.92
N LEU A 69 -6.37 -11.90 1.37
CA LEU A 69 -6.19 -11.55 2.78
C LEU A 69 -7.48 -10.98 3.40
N SER A 70 -8.25 -10.21 2.64
CA SER A 70 -9.49 -9.59 3.13
C SER A 70 -10.56 -10.60 3.53
N LYS A 71 -10.51 -11.81 2.97
CA LYS A 71 -11.44 -12.91 3.25
C LYS A 71 -11.07 -13.71 4.49
N ASP A 72 -9.85 -13.56 5.00
CA ASP A 72 -9.40 -14.28 6.17
C ASP A 72 -10.13 -13.82 7.44
N ASP A 73 -10.41 -14.78 8.31
CA ASP A 73 -10.85 -14.48 9.67
C ASP A 73 -9.61 -14.18 10.54
N PHE A 74 -9.42 -12.90 10.87
CA PHE A 74 -8.28 -12.45 11.67
C PHE A 74 -8.25 -13.06 13.08
N GLN A 75 -9.36 -13.58 13.59
CA GLN A 75 -9.40 -14.25 14.90
C GLN A 75 -8.80 -15.65 14.84
N LEU A 76 -8.90 -16.30 13.69
CA LEU A 76 -8.41 -17.66 13.48
C LEU A 76 -7.02 -17.69 12.85
N SER A 77 -6.68 -16.72 12.03
CA SER A 77 -5.40 -16.66 11.33
C SER A 77 -4.36 -15.84 12.07
N ILE A 78 -3.25 -16.49 12.45
CA ILE A 78 -2.11 -15.80 13.07
C ILE A 78 -1.34 -14.91 12.07
N HIS A 79 -1.55 -15.12 10.77
CA HIS A 79 -0.87 -14.35 9.72
C HIS A 79 -1.66 -13.10 9.28
N THR A 80 -2.94 -12.99 9.67
CA THR A 80 -3.79 -11.89 9.27
C THR A 80 -3.77 -10.79 10.34
N PRO A 81 -3.42 -9.54 9.98
CA PRO A 81 -3.59 -8.39 10.87
C PRO A 81 -5.05 -8.24 11.30
N VAL A 82 -5.29 -7.62 12.45
CA VAL A 82 -6.65 -7.30 12.91
C VAL A 82 -7.39 -6.50 11.85
N ARG A 83 -6.71 -5.50 11.26
CA ARG A 83 -7.15 -4.77 10.07
C ARG A 83 -5.94 -4.32 9.26
N THR A 84 -6.10 -4.27 7.97
CA THR A 84 -5.14 -3.69 7.03
C THR A 84 -5.80 -2.55 6.27
N LEU A 85 -5.22 -1.37 6.29
CA LEU A 85 -5.55 -0.31 5.36
C LEU A 85 -4.70 -0.47 4.10
N LEU A 86 -5.35 -0.73 2.96
CA LEU A 86 -4.74 -0.64 1.65
C LEU A 86 -5.03 0.75 1.08
N PHE A 87 -4.05 1.64 1.21
CA PHE A 87 -4.17 3.04 0.81
C PHE A 87 -3.45 3.25 -0.52
N VAL A 88 -4.22 3.20 -1.61
CA VAL A 88 -3.70 3.43 -2.96
C VAL A 88 -3.85 4.91 -3.29
N VAL A 89 -2.73 5.56 -3.59
CA VAL A 89 -2.66 7.01 -3.75
C VAL A 89 -2.30 7.38 -5.19
N HIS A 90 -2.86 8.48 -5.64
CA HIS A 90 -2.53 9.09 -6.92
C HIS A 90 -1.54 10.23 -6.74
N LEU A 91 -0.41 10.13 -7.42
CA LEU A 91 0.58 11.19 -7.51
C LEU A 91 0.28 12.06 -8.74
N PRO A 92 0.43 13.41 -8.65
CA PRO A 92 0.30 14.27 -9.82
C PRO A 92 1.21 13.81 -10.96
N GLU A 93 0.71 13.82 -12.18
CA GLU A 93 1.50 13.46 -13.35
C GLU A 93 2.68 14.40 -13.53
N THR A 94 3.82 13.85 -13.92
CA THR A 94 5.00 14.63 -14.29
C THR A 94 4.83 15.22 -15.68
N ASP A 95 5.53 16.32 -15.96
CA ASP A 95 5.61 16.88 -17.31
C ASP A 95 6.49 16.01 -18.24
N LEU A 96 6.45 16.29 -19.54
CA LEU A 96 7.19 15.54 -20.56
C LEU A 96 8.73 15.66 -20.44
N SER A 97 9.23 16.58 -19.61
CA SER A 97 10.69 16.77 -19.39
C SER A 97 11.28 15.74 -18.42
N VAL A 98 10.44 14.94 -17.77
CA VAL A 98 10.87 13.95 -16.79
C VAL A 98 11.20 12.63 -17.51
N ASP A 99 12.49 12.33 -17.63
CA ASP A 99 13.01 11.15 -18.32
C ASP A 99 13.93 10.28 -17.47
N ASP A 100 14.35 10.79 -16.30
CA ASP A 100 15.21 10.07 -15.37
C ASP A 100 14.91 10.35 -13.90
N LYS A 101 15.61 9.64 -13.00
CA LYS A 101 15.42 9.74 -11.55
C LYS A 101 15.68 11.15 -11.02
N LYS A 102 16.66 11.86 -11.58
CA LYS A 102 17.02 13.23 -11.13
C LYS A 102 15.94 14.23 -11.55
N SER A 103 15.48 14.17 -12.79
CA SER A 103 14.40 15.03 -13.29
C SER A 103 13.08 14.74 -12.57
N TYR A 104 12.79 13.46 -12.26
CA TYR A 104 11.64 13.05 -11.46
C TYR A 104 11.67 13.64 -10.05
N GLN A 105 12.79 13.51 -9.35
CA GLN A 105 12.95 14.10 -8.02
C GLN A 105 12.89 15.64 -8.06
N ALA A 106 13.55 16.26 -9.06
CA ALA A 106 13.54 17.70 -9.21
C ALA A 106 12.14 18.24 -9.53
N TYR A 107 11.31 17.49 -10.28
CA TYR A 107 9.92 17.85 -10.56
C TYR A 107 9.13 17.99 -9.25
N TYR A 108 9.12 16.95 -8.42
CA TYR A 108 8.36 16.98 -7.17
C TYR A 108 8.92 17.96 -6.13
N ASN A 109 10.22 18.20 -6.12
CA ASN A 109 10.83 19.19 -5.23
C ASN A 109 10.47 20.65 -5.59
N ARG A 110 10.00 20.90 -6.81
CA ARG A 110 9.56 22.24 -7.26
C ARG A 110 8.09 22.53 -6.97
N ILE A 111 7.31 21.52 -6.64
CA ILE A 111 5.88 21.69 -6.38
C ILE A 111 5.71 22.15 -4.94
N GLU A 112 5.38 23.45 -4.75
CA GLU A 112 5.19 24.04 -3.41
C GLU A 112 3.99 23.47 -2.66
N SER A 113 3.00 22.93 -3.36
CA SER A 113 1.80 22.31 -2.78
C SER A 113 1.55 20.93 -3.36
N PHE A 114 2.44 19.98 -3.07
CA PHE A 114 2.24 18.60 -3.47
C PHE A 114 1.10 17.97 -2.65
N LYS A 115 -0.02 17.71 -3.30
CA LYS A 115 -1.14 17.01 -2.68
C LYS A 115 -1.27 15.62 -3.28
N VAL A 116 -0.93 14.63 -2.49
CA VAL A 116 -1.29 13.25 -2.77
C VAL A 116 -2.80 13.11 -2.63
N LYS A 117 -3.45 12.49 -3.59
CA LYS A 117 -4.89 12.19 -3.59
C LYS A 117 -5.10 10.68 -3.46
N GLU A 118 -6.25 10.29 -2.98
CA GLU A 118 -6.68 8.91 -3.10
C GLU A 118 -6.85 8.55 -4.58
N SER A 119 -6.45 7.32 -4.94
CA SER A 119 -6.67 6.81 -6.29
C SER A 119 -8.16 6.55 -6.51
N ASN A 120 -8.66 6.90 -7.69
CA ASN A 120 -10.03 6.62 -8.11
C ASN A 120 -10.21 5.19 -8.64
N LEU A 121 -9.11 4.42 -8.74
CA LEU A 121 -9.14 3.07 -9.28
C LEU A 121 -9.77 2.10 -8.27
N GLN A 122 -10.54 1.16 -8.78
CA GLN A 122 -11.16 0.10 -7.98
C GLN A 122 -10.50 -1.24 -8.30
N TYR A 123 -10.20 -2.01 -7.27
CA TYR A 123 -9.45 -3.28 -7.38
C TYR A 123 -10.24 -4.48 -6.85
N GLY A 124 -11.55 -4.47 -7.01
CA GLY A 124 -12.46 -5.50 -6.53
C GLY A 124 -13.16 -5.13 -5.21
N GLU A 125 -13.88 -6.09 -4.63
CA GLU A 125 -14.59 -5.91 -3.37
C GLU A 125 -13.80 -6.51 -2.21
N PHE A 126 -13.40 -5.66 -1.26
CA PHE A 126 -12.69 -6.08 -0.06
C PHE A 126 -13.67 -6.41 1.07
N SER A 127 -13.34 -7.47 1.83
CA SER A 127 -14.04 -7.81 3.07
C SER A 127 -13.42 -7.08 4.28
N ASN A 128 -13.94 -7.37 5.47
CA ASN A 128 -13.63 -6.65 6.71
C ASN A 128 -12.15 -6.59 7.12
N ALA A 129 -11.32 -7.57 6.73
CA ALA A 129 -9.92 -7.60 7.14
C ALA A 129 -9.06 -6.57 6.42
N VAL A 130 -9.45 -6.15 5.20
CA VAL A 130 -8.75 -5.12 4.42
C VAL A 130 -9.72 -3.99 4.07
N ILE A 131 -9.36 -2.79 4.47
CA ILE A 131 -10.11 -1.56 4.18
C ILE A 131 -9.39 -0.85 3.05
N TYR A 132 -10.09 -0.55 1.96
CA TYR A 132 -9.54 0.09 0.77
C TYR A 132 -9.85 1.59 0.77
N ASN A 133 -8.82 2.42 0.72
CA ASN A 133 -8.89 3.89 0.60
C ASN A 133 -9.84 4.60 1.58
N ASP A 134 -10.18 3.98 2.70
CA ASP A 134 -11.02 4.59 3.72
C ASP A 134 -10.25 4.66 5.05
N TYR A 135 -9.47 5.73 5.19
CA TYR A 135 -8.69 5.97 6.40
C TYR A 135 -9.58 6.21 7.62
N GLU A 136 -10.74 6.86 7.44
CA GLU A 136 -11.65 7.16 8.53
C GLU A 136 -12.27 5.88 9.11
N ASP A 137 -12.76 4.99 8.24
CA ASP A 137 -13.26 3.67 8.66
C ASP A 137 -12.17 2.84 9.36
N PHE A 138 -10.95 2.84 8.81
CA PHE A 138 -9.82 2.16 9.43
C PHE A 138 -9.50 2.71 10.82
N ALA A 139 -9.43 4.04 10.97
CA ALA A 139 -9.14 4.69 12.24
C ALA A 139 -10.24 4.43 13.27
N ASN A 140 -11.51 4.49 12.87
CA ASN A 140 -12.65 4.21 13.73
C ASN A 140 -12.64 2.76 14.25
N LYS A 141 -12.36 1.79 13.36
CA LYS A 141 -12.25 0.37 13.72
C LYS A 141 -11.06 0.10 14.65
N LEU A 142 -9.93 0.80 14.44
CA LEU A 142 -8.77 0.70 15.33
C LEU A 142 -9.10 1.25 16.73
N VAL A 143 -9.69 2.44 16.82
CA VAL A 143 -10.09 3.06 18.10
C VAL A 143 -11.12 2.19 18.82
N TYR A 144 -12.12 1.67 18.09
CA TYR A 144 -13.12 0.76 18.65
C TYR A 144 -12.44 -0.48 19.22
N TYR A 145 -11.55 -1.12 18.49
CA TYR A 145 -10.85 -2.32 18.94
C TYR A 145 -10.06 -2.07 20.22
N ILE A 146 -9.33 -0.94 20.31
CA ILE A 146 -8.53 -0.58 21.51
C ILE A 146 -9.43 -0.33 22.72
N LYS A 147 -10.62 0.24 22.56
CA LYS A 147 -11.54 0.52 23.68
C LYS A 147 -12.17 -0.74 24.28
N PHE A 148 -12.16 -1.85 23.56
CA PHE A 148 -12.78 -3.11 23.99
C PHE A 148 -11.77 -4.25 24.20
N LEU A 149 -10.48 -3.95 24.22
CA LEU A 149 -9.43 -4.83 24.75
C LEU A 149 -9.44 -4.78 26.30
#